data_469c2843841461326448c0a5d390d1fb
#
_entry.id   469c2843841461326448c0a5d390d1fb
#
_cell.length_a   1.000
_cell.length_b   1.000
_cell.length_c   1.000
_cell.angle_alpha   90.00
_cell.angle_beta   90.00
_cell.angle_gamma   90.00
#
_symmetry.space_group_name_H-M   'P 1'
#
loop_
_entity.id
_entity.type
_entity.pdbx_description
1 polymer ?
#
loop_
_entity_poly.entity_id
_entity_poly.type
_entity_poly.pdbx_seq_one_letter_code
_entity_poly.pdbx_strand_id
1 'polypeptide(L)'
;QAHLPGLVILACELIDNNGRELENCVRRYAEQWQLGADFARWLEAKNTFCNTLVDRIVTGYPREEAAEICAKIGTDDPLLDTAEPYHLWVIEGNFEQELPLQAAGLNVVWTDQVAPYKKMKVRILNGAHTALVFPSLLCRVETVSESLKDKDLAAFLDCCLHRYILPTL
;
A
#
# COMPACT_ATOMS: atom_id res chain seq x y z
N GLN A 1 -26.07 26.35 -2.96
CA GLN A 1 -24.91 25.43 -3.09
C GLN A 1 -23.81 25.94 -2.18
N ALA A 2 -23.43 25.14 -1.18
CA ALA A 2 -22.33 25.49 -0.30
C ALA A 2 -21.05 25.56 -1.15
N HIS A 3 -20.32 26.69 -1.12
CA HIS A 3 -19.00 26.82 -1.71
C HIS A 3 -17.99 26.06 -0.83
N LEU A 4 -18.05 24.73 -0.89
CA LEU A 4 -17.14 23.88 -0.12
C LEU A 4 -15.75 23.91 -0.76
N PRO A 5 -14.68 23.87 0.07
CA PRO A 5 -13.32 23.66 -0.43
C PRO A 5 -13.23 22.30 -1.12
N GLY A 6 -12.23 22.12 -1.93
CA GLY A 6 -11.90 20.82 -2.51
C GLY A 6 -11.29 19.88 -1.47
N LEU A 7 -11.18 18.61 -1.85
CA LEU A 7 -10.59 17.56 -1.03
C LEU A 7 -9.31 17.04 -1.70
N VAL A 8 -8.35 16.65 -0.90
CA VAL A 8 -7.25 15.78 -1.30
C VAL A 8 -7.64 14.35 -0.90
N ILE A 9 -7.71 13.48 -1.87
CA ILE A 9 -8.22 12.11 -1.70
C ILE A 9 -7.05 11.16 -1.93
N LEU A 10 -6.67 10.45 -0.87
CA LEU A 10 -5.56 9.49 -0.85
C LEU A 10 -6.16 8.08 -0.96
N ALA A 11 -6.23 7.56 -2.19
CA ALA A 11 -6.76 6.23 -2.44
C ALA A 11 -5.76 5.16 -2.01
N CYS A 12 -6.19 4.16 -1.23
CA CYS A 12 -5.33 3.12 -0.67
C CYS A 12 -5.62 1.71 -1.19
N GLU A 13 -6.51 1.57 -2.19
CA GLU A 13 -6.79 0.28 -2.82
C GLU A 13 -5.58 -0.31 -3.54
N LEU A 14 -5.45 -1.65 -3.50
CA LEU A 14 -4.33 -2.38 -4.11
C LEU A 14 -4.53 -2.61 -5.62
N ILE A 15 -4.92 -1.57 -6.35
CA ILE A 15 -5.09 -1.59 -7.80
C ILE A 15 -4.16 -0.57 -8.47
N ASP A 16 -3.96 -0.73 -9.78
CA ASP A 16 -3.20 0.24 -10.56
C ASP A 16 -3.98 1.54 -10.70
N ASN A 17 -3.28 2.68 -10.54
CA ASN A 17 -3.86 4.01 -10.65
C ASN A 17 -5.09 4.19 -9.75
N ASN A 18 -5.02 3.73 -8.51
CA ASN A 18 -6.13 3.69 -7.56
C ASN A 18 -6.85 5.04 -7.38
N GLY A 19 -6.11 6.16 -7.35
CA GLY A 19 -6.69 7.50 -7.29
C GLY A 19 -7.52 7.83 -8.53
N ARG A 20 -6.98 7.56 -9.73
CA ARG A 20 -7.70 7.76 -10.99
C ARG A 20 -8.92 6.87 -11.11
N GLU A 21 -8.81 5.61 -10.70
CA GLU A 21 -9.95 4.68 -10.73
C GLU A 21 -11.04 5.11 -9.74
N LEU A 22 -10.68 5.60 -8.57
CA LEU A 22 -11.65 6.18 -7.64
C LEU A 22 -12.33 7.42 -8.24
N GLU A 23 -11.57 8.33 -8.87
CA GLU A 23 -12.16 9.47 -9.58
C GLU A 23 -13.16 9.03 -10.67
N ASN A 24 -12.79 8.04 -11.48
CA ASN A 24 -13.67 7.47 -12.51
C ASN A 24 -14.97 6.92 -11.89
N CYS A 25 -14.89 6.22 -10.77
CA CYS A 25 -16.06 5.73 -10.05
C CYS A 25 -16.94 6.89 -9.55
N VAL A 26 -16.36 7.91 -8.95
CA VAL A 26 -17.10 9.09 -8.47
C VAL A 26 -17.82 9.80 -9.63
N ARG A 27 -17.14 9.98 -10.77
CA ARG A 27 -17.73 10.58 -11.97
C ARG A 27 -18.92 9.76 -12.48
N ARG A 28 -18.80 8.45 -12.55
CA ARG A 28 -19.89 7.55 -12.98
C ARG A 28 -21.09 7.63 -12.04
N TYR A 29 -20.88 7.67 -10.72
CA TYR A 29 -21.97 7.86 -9.78
C TYR A 29 -22.61 9.26 -9.88
N ALA A 30 -21.81 10.30 -10.10
CA ALA A 30 -22.34 11.65 -10.32
C ALA A 30 -23.25 11.72 -11.55
N GLU A 31 -22.90 11.04 -12.63
CA GLU A 31 -23.73 10.90 -13.84
C GLU A 31 -25.01 10.11 -13.53
N GLN A 32 -24.89 8.94 -12.89
CA GLN A 32 -26.03 8.08 -12.54
C GLN A 32 -27.03 8.79 -11.62
N TRP A 33 -26.55 9.60 -10.69
CA TRP A 33 -27.38 10.38 -9.78
C TRP A 33 -27.78 11.75 -10.32
N GLN A 34 -27.38 12.07 -11.54
CA GLN A 34 -27.72 13.30 -12.25
C GLN A 34 -27.39 14.58 -11.44
N LEU A 35 -26.19 14.60 -10.82
CA LEU A 35 -25.77 15.71 -9.97
C LEU A 35 -25.51 17.02 -10.72
N GLY A 36 -25.48 16.98 -12.05
CA GLY A 36 -25.39 18.13 -12.93
C GLY A 36 -23.97 18.67 -13.15
N ALA A 37 -23.88 19.62 -14.08
CA ALA A 37 -22.60 20.16 -14.57
C ALA A 37 -21.82 20.95 -13.50
N ASP A 38 -22.50 21.57 -12.53
CA ASP A 38 -21.84 22.33 -11.47
C ASP A 38 -21.06 21.43 -10.54
N PHE A 39 -21.60 20.25 -10.22
CA PHE A 39 -20.87 19.24 -9.44
C PHE A 39 -19.67 18.70 -10.21
N ALA A 40 -19.84 18.40 -11.49
CA ALA A 40 -18.74 17.91 -12.33
C ALA A 40 -17.59 18.93 -12.40
N ARG A 41 -17.89 20.21 -12.59
CA ARG A 41 -16.86 21.28 -12.56
C ARG A 41 -16.18 21.41 -11.20
N TRP A 42 -16.93 21.34 -10.11
CA TRP A 42 -16.35 21.38 -8.77
C TRP A 42 -15.47 20.15 -8.52
N LEU A 43 -15.90 18.95 -8.92
CA LEU A 43 -15.13 17.74 -8.78
C LEU A 43 -13.76 17.87 -9.47
N GLU A 44 -13.76 18.32 -10.72
CA GLU A 44 -12.57 18.46 -11.54
C GLU A 44 -11.64 19.60 -11.09
N ALA A 45 -12.22 20.77 -10.77
CA ALA A 45 -11.42 21.98 -10.53
C ALA A 45 -10.94 22.12 -9.08
N LYS A 46 -11.53 21.39 -8.13
CA LYS A 46 -11.29 21.59 -6.69
C LYS A 46 -10.76 20.38 -5.96
N ASN A 47 -10.90 19.18 -6.52
CA ASN A 47 -10.50 17.96 -5.84
C ASN A 47 -9.25 17.35 -6.50
N THR A 48 -8.43 16.72 -5.70
CA THR A 48 -7.22 16.00 -6.16
C THR A 48 -7.34 14.55 -5.73
N PHE A 49 -7.29 13.65 -6.71
CA PHE A 49 -7.28 12.20 -6.48
C PHE A 49 -5.84 11.70 -6.66
N CYS A 50 -5.18 11.37 -5.56
CA CYS A 50 -3.80 10.92 -5.58
C CYS A 50 -3.73 9.41 -5.78
N ASN A 51 -2.92 8.97 -6.74
CA ASN A 51 -2.50 7.57 -6.77
C ASN A 51 -1.56 7.31 -5.60
N THR A 52 -1.68 6.15 -4.99
CA THR A 52 -0.81 5.75 -3.88
C THR A 52 -0.35 4.31 -3.99
N LEU A 53 0.75 4.00 -3.31
CA LEU A 53 1.21 2.66 -3.02
C LEU A 53 1.32 2.50 -1.52
N VAL A 54 0.55 1.58 -0.96
CA VAL A 54 0.64 1.20 0.45
C VAL A 54 1.35 -0.15 0.55
N ASP A 55 2.36 -0.24 1.40
CA ASP A 55 3.11 -1.47 1.66
C ASP A 55 3.32 -1.66 3.16
N ARG A 56 2.51 -2.52 3.74
CA ARG A 56 2.57 -2.98 5.14
C ARG A 56 1.77 -4.26 5.29
N ILE A 57 2.32 -5.23 5.97
CA ILE A 57 1.57 -6.43 6.35
C ILE A 57 0.72 -6.12 7.58
N VAL A 58 -0.58 -6.34 7.45
CA VAL A 58 -1.58 -6.22 8.51
C VAL A 58 -2.25 -7.59 8.64
N THR A 59 -2.09 -8.24 9.78
CA THR A 59 -2.42 -9.66 9.94
C THR A 59 -3.82 -9.94 10.45
N GLY A 60 -4.56 -8.91 10.78
CA GLY A 60 -5.91 -9.01 11.33
C GLY A 60 -5.94 -9.16 12.85
N TYR A 61 -7.10 -9.53 13.38
CA TYR A 61 -7.33 -9.64 14.82
C TYR A 61 -6.46 -10.73 15.47
N PRO A 62 -5.61 -10.38 16.47
CA PRO A 62 -4.67 -11.31 17.10
C PRO A 62 -5.37 -12.18 18.16
N ARG A 63 -6.10 -13.21 17.74
CA ARG A 63 -7.00 -14.00 18.60
C ARG A 63 -6.36 -14.55 19.87
N GLU A 64 -5.10 -14.98 19.78
CA GLU A 64 -4.37 -15.58 20.90
C GLU A 64 -3.82 -14.53 21.86
N GLU A 65 -3.47 -13.34 21.38
CA GLU A 65 -2.83 -12.28 22.13
C GLU A 65 -3.81 -11.14 22.52
N ALA A 66 -5.02 -11.13 21.96
CA ALA A 66 -5.97 -10.04 22.09
C ALA A 66 -6.28 -9.68 23.54
N ALA A 67 -6.51 -10.68 24.40
CA ALA A 67 -6.80 -10.43 25.83
C ALA A 67 -5.65 -9.73 26.56
N GLU A 68 -4.40 -10.12 26.29
CA GLU A 68 -3.22 -9.52 26.87
C GLU A 68 -3.03 -8.07 26.36
N ILE A 69 -3.21 -7.87 25.06
CA ILE A 69 -3.09 -6.53 24.43
C ILE A 69 -4.18 -5.60 24.99
N CYS A 70 -5.45 -6.05 25.04
CA CYS A 70 -6.56 -5.28 25.60
C CYS A 70 -6.31 -4.90 27.06
N ALA A 71 -5.74 -5.81 27.87
CA ALA A 71 -5.35 -5.49 29.23
C ALA A 71 -4.26 -4.41 29.33
N LYS A 72 -3.30 -4.41 28.39
CA LYS A 72 -2.22 -3.39 28.34
C LYS A 72 -2.74 -2.01 27.89
N ILE A 73 -3.66 -1.98 26.92
CA ILE A 73 -4.23 -0.70 26.44
C ILE A 73 -5.37 -0.19 27.32
N GLY A 74 -5.87 -1.02 28.25
CA GLY A 74 -6.91 -0.65 29.20
C GLY A 74 -8.34 -0.58 28.62
N THR A 75 -8.55 -1.18 27.46
CA THR A 75 -9.89 -1.25 26.82
C THR A 75 -10.06 -2.56 26.08
N ASP A 76 -11.29 -3.04 26.01
CA ASP A 76 -11.66 -4.19 25.16
C ASP A 76 -12.00 -3.66 23.76
N ASP A 77 -11.15 -3.99 22.80
CA ASP A 77 -11.29 -3.51 21.42
C ASP A 77 -11.52 -4.69 20.45
N PRO A 78 -12.76 -4.87 19.97
CA PRO A 78 -13.09 -5.93 19.03
C PRO A 78 -12.53 -5.69 17.61
N LEU A 79 -12.02 -4.49 17.33
CA LEU A 79 -11.40 -4.11 16.07
C LEU A 79 -9.86 -4.07 16.14
N LEU A 80 -9.30 -4.60 17.25
CA LEU A 80 -7.86 -4.70 17.43
C LEU A 80 -7.21 -5.38 16.22
N ASP A 81 -6.16 -4.80 15.72
CA ASP A 81 -5.38 -5.34 14.62
C ASP A 81 -3.89 -5.26 14.92
N THR A 82 -3.12 -6.11 14.27
CA THR A 82 -1.67 -6.11 14.37
C THR A 82 -1.03 -5.89 13.02
N ALA A 83 0.11 -5.21 13.02
CA ALA A 83 0.85 -4.91 11.83
C ALA A 83 2.36 -5.01 12.08
N GLU A 84 3.11 -5.31 11.02
CA GLU A 84 4.56 -5.24 11.08
C GLU A 84 5.07 -3.82 11.35
N PRO A 85 6.26 -3.65 11.95
CA PRO A 85 6.87 -2.32 12.14
C PRO A 85 7.16 -1.61 10.82
N TYR A 86 7.53 -2.36 9.77
CA TYR A 86 7.77 -1.81 8.44
C TYR A 86 6.49 -1.20 7.85
N HIS A 87 6.65 -0.07 7.20
CA HIS A 87 5.60 0.54 6.39
C HIS A 87 6.25 1.40 5.32
N LEU A 88 5.58 1.49 4.18
CA LEU A 88 5.91 2.42 3.11
C LEU A 88 4.60 2.93 2.51
N TRP A 89 4.44 4.25 2.46
CA TRP A 89 3.33 4.87 1.76
C TRP A 89 3.87 5.86 0.74
N VAL A 90 3.74 5.54 -0.53
CA VAL A 90 4.12 6.41 -1.64
C VAL A 90 2.87 7.10 -2.16
N ILE A 91 2.89 8.41 -2.28
CA ILE A 91 1.72 9.24 -2.62
C ILE A 91 2.10 10.18 -3.75
N GLU A 92 1.30 10.22 -4.82
CA GLU A 92 1.44 11.22 -5.86
C GLU A 92 1.00 12.60 -5.36
N GLY A 93 1.85 13.60 -5.59
CA GLY A 93 1.70 14.96 -5.09
C GLY A 93 2.62 15.26 -3.91
N ASN A 94 2.44 16.44 -3.31
CA ASN A 94 3.13 16.85 -2.10
C ASN A 94 2.20 17.68 -1.23
N PHE A 95 1.71 17.09 -0.17
CA PHE A 95 0.80 17.70 0.80
C PHE A 95 1.40 17.72 2.21
N GLU A 96 2.74 17.66 2.32
CA GLU A 96 3.44 17.61 3.62
C GLU A 96 3.12 18.82 4.50
N GLN A 97 2.80 19.98 3.93
CA GLN A 97 2.41 21.17 4.70
C GLN A 97 1.05 21.01 5.38
N GLU A 98 0.11 20.29 4.74
CA GLU A 98 -1.24 20.06 5.26
C GLU A 98 -1.31 18.78 6.10
N LEU A 99 -0.51 17.79 5.73
CA LEU A 99 -0.45 16.46 6.35
C LEU A 99 1.01 16.08 6.59
N PRO A 100 1.63 16.52 7.70
CA PRO A 100 3.07 16.42 7.95
C PRO A 100 3.51 15.00 8.36
N LEU A 101 3.31 14.03 7.47
CA LEU A 101 3.57 12.61 7.74
C LEU A 101 5.07 12.31 7.88
N GLN A 102 5.91 12.90 7.03
CA GLN A 102 7.37 12.74 7.13
C GLN A 102 7.91 13.40 8.40
N ALA A 103 7.41 14.60 8.74
CA ALA A 103 7.77 15.28 9.97
C ALA A 103 7.32 14.50 11.22
N ALA A 104 6.25 13.71 11.12
CA ALA A 104 5.82 12.78 12.17
C ALA A 104 6.67 11.49 12.27
N GLY A 105 7.69 11.34 11.42
CA GLY A 105 8.59 10.18 11.43
C GLY A 105 8.06 8.97 10.69
N LEU A 106 7.01 9.12 9.87
CA LEU A 106 6.47 8.03 9.07
C LEU A 106 7.25 7.86 7.76
N ASN A 107 7.39 6.62 7.30
CA ASN A 107 8.04 6.31 6.03
C ASN A 107 7.06 6.57 4.87
N VAL A 108 6.90 7.84 4.54
CA VAL A 108 6.06 8.33 3.45
C VAL A 108 6.94 8.94 2.38
N VAL A 109 6.63 8.70 1.12
CA VAL A 109 7.32 9.28 -0.04
C VAL A 109 6.31 10.09 -0.85
N TRP A 110 6.51 11.39 -0.93
CA TRP A 110 5.82 12.26 -1.88
C TRP A 110 6.54 12.18 -3.24
N THR A 111 5.81 11.98 -4.31
CA THR A 111 6.39 11.80 -5.64
C THR A 111 5.48 12.32 -6.74
N ASP A 112 6.04 12.59 -7.91
CA ASP A 112 5.24 12.90 -9.10
C ASP A 112 4.70 11.64 -9.79
N GLN A 113 5.25 10.45 -9.47
CA GLN A 113 4.85 9.18 -10.09
C GLN A 113 5.01 8.01 -9.11
N VAL A 114 3.91 7.31 -8.82
CA VAL A 114 3.91 6.08 -8.02
C VAL A 114 4.38 4.86 -8.82
N ALA A 115 4.21 4.87 -10.13
CA ALA A 115 4.45 3.71 -10.99
C ALA A 115 5.85 3.06 -10.84
N PRO A 116 6.99 3.80 -10.77
CA PRO A 116 8.30 3.20 -10.55
C PRO A 116 8.42 2.46 -9.22
N TYR A 117 7.87 3.03 -8.14
CA TYR A 117 7.86 2.40 -6.82
C TYR A 117 7.03 1.12 -6.82
N LYS A 118 5.87 1.15 -7.46
CA LYS A 118 5.01 -0.02 -7.60
C LYS A 118 5.70 -1.11 -8.41
N LYS A 119 6.33 -0.77 -9.52
CA LYS A 119 7.08 -1.71 -10.36
C LYS A 119 8.20 -2.39 -9.56
N MET A 120 8.97 -1.61 -8.82
CA MET A 120 10.02 -2.11 -7.95
C MET A 120 9.45 -3.04 -6.86
N LYS A 121 8.44 -2.59 -6.12
CA LYS A 121 7.81 -3.38 -5.05
C LYS A 121 7.26 -4.70 -5.56
N VAL A 122 6.48 -4.68 -6.63
CA VAL A 122 5.82 -5.88 -7.16
C VAL A 122 6.85 -6.84 -7.76
N ARG A 123 7.82 -6.35 -8.53
CA ARG A 123 8.78 -7.23 -9.21
C ARG A 123 9.90 -7.72 -8.31
N ILE A 124 10.43 -6.87 -7.43
CA ILE A 124 11.51 -7.29 -6.53
C ILE A 124 10.94 -7.94 -5.30
N LEU A 125 10.18 -7.22 -4.47
CA LEU A 125 9.72 -7.73 -3.18
C LEU A 125 8.73 -8.89 -3.33
N ASN A 126 7.61 -8.65 -4.02
CA ASN A 126 6.61 -9.70 -4.20
C ASN A 126 7.12 -10.83 -5.11
N GLY A 127 7.91 -10.49 -6.14
CA GLY A 127 8.55 -11.48 -7.02
C GLY A 127 9.50 -12.39 -6.28
N ALA A 128 10.32 -11.85 -5.37
CA ALA A 128 11.23 -12.64 -4.51
C ALA A 128 10.45 -13.63 -3.62
N HIS A 129 9.41 -13.16 -2.96
CA HIS A 129 8.54 -14.02 -2.14
C HIS A 129 7.93 -15.14 -2.97
N THR A 130 7.35 -14.80 -4.13
CA THR A 130 6.74 -15.79 -5.03
C THR A 130 7.76 -16.82 -5.51
N ALA A 131 8.98 -16.39 -5.87
CA ALA A 131 10.03 -17.28 -6.34
C ALA A 131 10.49 -18.28 -5.27
N LEU A 132 10.49 -17.88 -4.00
CA LEU A 132 10.92 -18.73 -2.88
C LEU A 132 9.91 -19.79 -2.45
N VAL A 133 8.61 -19.62 -2.71
CA VAL A 133 7.56 -20.51 -2.16
C VAL A 133 7.82 -21.98 -2.44
N PHE A 134 7.92 -22.36 -3.72
CA PHE A 134 8.07 -23.76 -4.09
C PHE A 134 9.46 -24.35 -3.73
N PRO A 135 10.58 -23.68 -3.98
CA PRO A 135 11.88 -24.17 -3.53
C PRO A 135 11.95 -24.38 -2.01
N SER A 136 11.42 -23.44 -1.23
CA SER A 136 11.40 -23.55 0.24
C SER A 136 10.57 -24.75 0.71
N LEU A 137 9.38 -24.96 0.13
CA LEU A 137 8.55 -26.11 0.43
C LEU A 137 9.24 -27.45 0.09
N LEU A 138 9.94 -27.53 -1.04
CA LEU A 138 10.71 -28.70 -1.43
C LEU A 138 11.87 -28.98 -0.46
N CYS A 139 12.50 -27.93 0.07
CA CYS A 139 13.55 -28.02 1.08
C CYS A 139 12.99 -28.18 2.52
N ARG A 140 11.66 -28.23 2.69
CA ARG A 140 10.98 -28.30 3.99
C ARG A 140 11.31 -27.11 4.91
N VAL A 141 11.50 -25.95 4.33
CA VAL A 141 11.71 -24.69 5.03
C VAL A 141 10.38 -23.94 5.09
N GLU A 142 9.97 -23.51 6.28
CA GLU A 142 8.62 -22.94 6.51
C GLU A 142 8.56 -21.43 6.41
N THR A 143 9.66 -20.74 6.70
CA THR A 143 9.66 -19.27 6.76
C THR A 143 10.64 -18.65 5.78
N VAL A 144 10.35 -17.41 5.36
CA VAL A 144 11.26 -16.61 4.50
C VAL A 144 12.59 -16.38 5.22
N SER A 145 12.58 -16.14 6.52
CA SER A 145 13.78 -15.93 7.33
C SER A 145 14.71 -17.15 7.32
N GLU A 146 14.14 -18.35 7.41
CA GLU A 146 14.88 -19.61 7.33
C GLU A 146 15.40 -19.85 5.91
N SER A 147 14.57 -19.58 4.89
CA SER A 147 14.98 -19.70 3.48
C SER A 147 16.20 -18.85 3.15
N LEU A 148 16.28 -17.65 3.71
CA LEU A 148 17.44 -16.76 3.52
C LEU A 148 18.70 -17.20 4.28
N LYS A 149 18.59 -18.09 5.27
CA LYS A 149 19.72 -18.71 5.98
C LYS A 149 20.21 -19.98 5.29
N ASP A 150 19.38 -20.60 4.49
CA ASP A 150 19.74 -21.74 3.66
C ASP A 150 20.59 -21.26 2.47
N LYS A 151 21.77 -21.82 2.28
CA LYS A 151 22.73 -21.36 1.26
C LYS A 151 22.25 -21.57 -0.16
N ASP A 152 21.54 -22.67 -0.40
CA ASP A 152 21.07 -23.03 -1.76
C ASP A 152 19.85 -22.18 -2.12
N LEU A 153 18.94 -21.98 -1.19
CA LEU A 153 17.78 -21.10 -1.38
C LEU A 153 18.18 -19.63 -1.53
N ALA A 154 19.14 -19.15 -0.74
CA ALA A 154 19.67 -17.81 -0.87
C ALA A 154 20.36 -17.59 -2.23
N ALA A 155 21.18 -18.55 -2.69
CA ALA A 155 21.82 -18.48 -4.00
C ALA A 155 20.81 -18.56 -5.16
N PHE A 156 19.78 -19.38 -5.02
CA PHE A 156 18.67 -19.42 -5.97
C PHE A 156 17.96 -18.08 -6.09
N LEU A 157 17.60 -17.47 -4.96
CA LEU A 157 16.94 -16.16 -4.93
C LEU A 157 17.82 -15.07 -5.54
N ASP A 158 19.09 -15.02 -5.16
CA ASP A 158 20.08 -14.08 -5.72
C ASP A 158 20.15 -14.20 -7.25
N CYS A 159 20.24 -15.42 -7.75
CA CYS A 159 20.21 -15.70 -9.19
C CYS A 159 18.90 -15.21 -9.84
N CYS A 160 17.75 -15.51 -9.24
CA CYS A 160 16.45 -15.05 -9.75
C CYS A 160 16.38 -13.53 -9.82
N LEU A 161 16.80 -12.85 -8.77
CA LEU A 161 16.77 -11.38 -8.70
C LEU A 161 17.72 -10.76 -9.73
N HIS A 162 18.99 -11.13 -9.72
CA HIS A 162 20.02 -10.44 -10.50
C HIS A 162 20.04 -10.82 -11.98
N ARG A 163 19.72 -12.05 -12.33
CA ARG A 163 19.78 -12.52 -13.72
C ARG A 163 18.45 -12.44 -14.48
N TYR A 164 17.33 -12.49 -13.78
CA TYR A 164 16.01 -12.60 -14.42
C TYR A 164 15.06 -11.47 -14.09
N ILE A 165 15.07 -10.92 -12.87
CA ILE A 165 14.12 -9.90 -12.46
C ILE A 165 14.66 -8.49 -12.72
N LEU A 166 15.80 -8.13 -12.12
CA LEU A 166 16.37 -6.78 -12.23
C LEU A 166 16.60 -6.31 -13.67
N PRO A 167 17.08 -7.16 -14.61
CA PRO A 167 17.25 -6.72 -16.01
C PRO A 167 15.95 -6.36 -16.74
N THR A 168 14.77 -6.63 -16.15
CA THR A 168 13.45 -6.29 -16.72
C THR A 168 12.83 -5.00 -16.18
N LEU A 169 13.53 -4.32 -15.26
CA LEU A 169 13.02 -3.10 -14.57
C LEU A 169 13.34 -1.77 -15.29
#